data_b2c1f49e0fc84d47dd30742b78087366
#
_entry.id   b2c1f49e0fc84d47dd30742b78087366
#
_cell.length_a   1.000
_cell.length_b   1.000
_cell.length_c   1.000
_cell.angle_alpha   90.00
_cell.angle_beta   90.00
_cell.angle_gamma   90.00
#
_symmetry.space_group_name_H-M   'P 1'
#
loop_
_entity.id
_entity.type
_entity.pdbx_description
1 polymer ?
#
loop_
_entity_poly.entity_id
_entity_poly.type
_entity_poly.pdbx_seq_one_letter_code
_entity_poly.pdbx_strand_id
1 'polypeptide(L)'
;RQAKEQGLKWSALIGHGAGYGQFDKLYATFKDDANYIYNVDPVAAQLLDPKTLQPGLGAITAEMVKRYKADVKGDEIPTHVSMGFNQTWIFLTDVLPRAIKKYGGYDPEALRKAALDTDIPDGGTIQGYGVKFFPAGHQMSGQNERSSPVVHQYVGNDTFVVWPSAIKSRDAVLPLPKGHSYSN
;
A
#
# COMPACT_ATOMS: atom_id res chain seq x y z
N ARG A 1 -9.36 8.11 -21.07
CA ARG A 1 -10.26 8.78 -22.00
C ARG A 1 -9.63 8.86 -23.38
N GLN A 2 -8.50 9.53 -23.55
CA GLN A 2 -7.81 9.68 -24.83
C GLN A 2 -7.51 8.34 -25.53
N ALA A 3 -7.12 7.32 -24.79
CA ALA A 3 -6.89 5.99 -25.34
C ALA A 3 -8.14 5.39 -26.00
N LYS A 4 -9.32 5.58 -25.38
CA LYS A 4 -10.60 5.15 -25.95
C LYS A 4 -10.96 5.93 -27.20
N GLU A 5 -10.77 7.25 -27.18
CA GLU A 5 -11.00 8.13 -28.32
C GLU A 5 -10.11 7.79 -29.52
N GLN A 6 -8.89 7.30 -29.25
CA GLN A 6 -7.94 6.86 -30.27
C GLN A 6 -8.08 5.37 -30.65
N GLY A 7 -9.04 4.66 -30.07
CA GLY A 7 -9.25 3.23 -30.35
C GLY A 7 -8.11 2.31 -29.95
N LEU A 8 -7.30 2.72 -28.94
CA LEU A 8 -6.19 1.91 -28.47
C LEU A 8 -6.68 0.61 -27.83
N LYS A 9 -5.97 -0.48 -28.12
CA LYS A 9 -6.22 -1.82 -27.58
C LYS A 9 -4.99 -2.34 -26.86
N TRP A 10 -5.20 -3.07 -25.75
CA TRP A 10 -4.13 -3.68 -24.98
C TRP A 10 -4.62 -4.93 -24.23
N SER A 11 -3.67 -5.75 -23.79
CA SER A 11 -3.96 -6.93 -22.98
C SER A 11 -4.15 -6.58 -21.50
N ALA A 12 -3.50 -5.53 -21.03
CA ALA A 12 -3.59 -5.01 -19.66
C ALA A 12 -3.23 -3.53 -19.61
N LEU A 13 -3.79 -2.80 -18.66
CA LEU A 13 -3.37 -1.46 -18.26
C LEU A 13 -2.84 -1.52 -16.83
N ILE A 14 -1.58 -1.11 -16.65
CA ILE A 14 -0.91 -1.10 -15.34
C ILE A 14 -0.61 0.34 -14.98
N GLY A 15 -1.14 0.78 -13.85
CA GLY A 15 -0.86 2.07 -13.26
C GLY A 15 0.00 1.96 -12.00
N HIS A 16 0.44 3.09 -11.49
CA HIS A 16 1.23 3.20 -10.27
C HIS A 16 0.82 4.44 -9.47
N GLY A 17 0.82 4.29 -8.15
CA GLY A 17 0.70 5.40 -7.22
C GLY A 17 -0.70 5.97 -7.04
N ALA A 18 -0.76 7.13 -6.39
CA ALA A 18 -1.98 7.73 -5.84
C ALA A 18 -3.13 7.90 -6.83
N GLY A 19 -2.85 8.20 -8.08
CA GLY A 19 -3.89 8.39 -9.11
C GLY A 19 -4.67 7.11 -9.39
N TYR A 20 -3.97 5.99 -9.42
CA TYR A 20 -4.57 4.67 -9.64
C TYR A 20 -5.00 4.00 -8.33
N GLY A 21 -4.51 4.44 -7.19
CA GLY A 21 -4.90 3.96 -5.86
C GLY A 21 -6.24 4.53 -5.34
N GLN A 22 -6.91 5.39 -6.09
CA GLN A 22 -8.23 5.93 -5.76
C GLN A 22 -9.29 5.34 -6.69
N PHE A 23 -9.56 4.05 -6.52
CA PHE A 23 -10.41 3.32 -7.43
C PHE A 23 -11.84 3.83 -7.48
N ASP A 24 -12.42 4.22 -6.35
CA ASP A 24 -13.74 4.83 -6.28
C ASP A 24 -13.89 6.03 -7.24
N LYS A 25 -12.88 6.89 -7.30
CA LYS A 25 -12.84 8.04 -8.23
C LYS A 25 -12.63 7.61 -9.68
N LEU A 26 -11.77 6.61 -9.92
CA LEU A 26 -11.60 6.04 -11.25
C LEU A 26 -12.90 5.43 -11.72
N TYR A 27 -13.55 4.61 -10.90
CA TYR A 27 -14.82 3.98 -11.24
C TYR A 27 -15.94 5.01 -11.41
N ALA A 28 -16.02 6.02 -10.55
CA ALA A 28 -16.99 7.11 -10.71
C ALA A 28 -16.87 7.82 -12.05
N THR A 29 -15.63 7.97 -12.55
CA THR A 29 -15.32 8.69 -13.79
C THR A 29 -15.43 7.81 -15.04
N PHE A 30 -14.91 6.59 -15.00
CA PHE A 30 -14.71 5.72 -16.17
C PHE A 30 -15.62 4.50 -16.20
N LYS A 31 -16.35 4.24 -15.10
CA LYS A 31 -17.29 3.09 -14.97
C LYS A 31 -16.60 1.77 -15.37
N ASP A 32 -17.21 0.99 -16.23
CA ASP A 32 -16.72 -0.31 -16.65
C ASP A 32 -15.35 -0.24 -17.37
N ASP A 33 -14.99 0.90 -17.95
CA ASP A 33 -13.67 1.10 -18.55
C ASP A 33 -12.53 1.08 -17.49
N ALA A 34 -12.84 1.29 -16.21
CA ALA A 34 -11.89 1.16 -15.10
C ALA A 34 -11.69 -0.28 -14.62
N ASN A 35 -12.56 -1.21 -15.01
CA ASN A 35 -12.42 -2.62 -14.61
C ASN A 35 -11.14 -3.24 -15.19
N TYR A 36 -10.56 -4.13 -14.42
CA TYR A 36 -9.35 -4.89 -14.75
C TYR A 36 -8.07 -4.06 -14.88
N ILE A 37 -8.10 -2.77 -14.49
CA ILE A 37 -6.88 -1.98 -14.34
C ILE A 37 -6.07 -2.56 -13.17
N TYR A 38 -4.77 -2.67 -13.38
CA TYR A 38 -3.81 -3.00 -12.34
C TYR A 38 -3.24 -1.73 -11.72
N ASN A 39 -3.00 -1.78 -10.42
CA ASN A 39 -2.23 -0.76 -9.70
C ASN A 39 -1.11 -1.41 -8.93
N VAL A 40 0.11 -0.89 -9.09
CA VAL A 40 1.28 -1.29 -8.31
C VAL A 40 1.47 -0.26 -7.21
N ASP A 41 1.27 -0.66 -5.95
CA ASP A 41 1.35 0.24 -4.80
C ASP A 41 1.57 -0.58 -3.51
N PRO A 42 1.96 0.01 -2.38
CA PRO A 42 1.88 -0.69 -1.10
C PRO A 42 0.45 -1.15 -0.81
N VAL A 43 0.32 -2.25 -0.09
CA VAL A 43 -1.00 -2.77 0.25
C VAL A 43 -1.76 -1.82 1.18
N ALA A 44 -3.05 -1.64 0.94
CA ALA A 44 -3.93 -1.02 1.91
C ALA A 44 -4.14 -1.99 3.09
N ALA A 45 -3.89 -1.55 4.32
CA ALA A 45 -3.83 -2.41 5.51
C ALA A 45 -5.10 -3.25 5.72
N GLN A 46 -6.27 -2.70 5.38
CA GLN A 46 -7.56 -3.40 5.52
C GLN A 46 -7.75 -4.56 4.52
N LEU A 47 -6.90 -4.69 3.51
CA LEU A 47 -6.94 -5.78 2.52
C LEU A 47 -6.10 -6.99 2.93
N LEU A 48 -5.32 -6.88 4.02
CA LEU A 48 -4.51 -7.97 4.54
C LEU A 48 -5.32 -8.86 5.48
N ASP A 49 -5.06 -10.16 5.42
CA ASP A 49 -5.52 -11.08 6.46
C ASP A 49 -4.76 -10.78 7.77
N PRO A 50 -5.46 -10.38 8.85
CA PRO A 50 -4.83 -10.11 10.14
C PRO A 50 -3.99 -11.27 10.70
N LYS A 51 -4.24 -12.51 10.26
CA LYS A 51 -3.47 -13.70 10.67
C LYS A 51 -2.04 -13.71 10.11
N THR A 52 -1.77 -12.93 9.07
CA THR A 52 -0.42 -12.77 8.50
C THR A 52 0.42 -11.74 9.25
N LEU A 53 -0.18 -11.02 10.19
CA LEU A 53 0.45 -9.98 10.96
C LEU A 53 0.82 -10.45 12.36
N GLN A 54 1.80 -9.80 12.97
CA GLN A 54 2.12 -10.03 14.37
C GLN A 54 0.93 -9.70 15.27
N PRO A 55 0.82 -10.36 16.45
CA PRO A 55 -0.27 -10.16 17.39
C PRO A 55 -0.50 -8.67 17.72
N GLY A 56 -1.75 -8.25 17.71
CA GLY A 56 -2.16 -6.88 18.01
C GLY A 56 -2.26 -5.94 16.80
N LEU A 57 -1.53 -6.17 15.73
CA LEU A 57 -1.54 -5.27 14.55
C LEU A 57 -2.88 -5.26 13.83
N GLY A 58 -3.58 -6.39 13.78
CA GLY A 58 -4.94 -6.44 13.23
C GLY A 58 -5.92 -5.55 14.00
N ALA A 59 -5.79 -5.46 15.32
CA ALA A 59 -6.61 -4.57 16.14
C ALA A 59 -6.28 -3.09 15.87
N ILE A 60 -5.00 -2.76 15.67
CA ILE A 60 -4.56 -1.41 15.29
C ILE A 60 -5.15 -1.02 13.92
N THR A 61 -5.10 -1.93 12.94
CA THR A 61 -5.73 -1.71 11.63
C THR A 61 -7.23 -1.47 11.77
N ALA A 62 -7.92 -2.28 12.55
CA ALA A 62 -9.37 -2.12 12.77
C ALA A 62 -9.72 -0.77 13.40
N GLU A 63 -8.94 -0.32 14.39
CA GLU A 63 -9.15 0.98 15.02
C GLU A 63 -8.83 2.15 14.07
N MET A 64 -7.78 2.05 13.25
CA MET A 64 -7.48 3.02 12.19
C MET A 64 -8.66 3.14 11.21
N VAL A 65 -9.17 2.01 10.72
CA VAL A 65 -10.32 1.95 9.81
C VAL A 65 -11.55 2.61 10.43
N LYS A 66 -11.85 2.26 11.68
CA LYS A 66 -12.98 2.82 12.43
C LYS A 66 -12.90 4.33 12.54
N ARG A 67 -11.74 4.88 12.95
CA ARG A 67 -11.54 6.33 13.09
C ARG A 67 -11.62 7.04 11.75
N TYR A 68 -10.96 6.51 10.74
CA TYR A 68 -11.00 7.09 9.40
C TYR A 68 -12.44 7.21 8.88
N LYS A 69 -13.24 6.14 9.01
CA LYS A 69 -14.64 6.15 8.56
C LYS A 69 -15.55 7.07 9.37
N ALA A 70 -15.20 7.34 10.63
CA ALA A 70 -15.93 8.30 11.45
C ALA A 70 -15.67 9.76 11.02
N ASP A 71 -14.44 10.06 10.60
CA ASP A 71 -14.01 11.42 10.27
C ASP A 71 -14.18 11.75 8.77
N VAL A 72 -14.04 10.74 7.91
CA VAL A 72 -14.09 10.89 6.46
C VAL A 72 -15.31 10.15 5.90
N LYS A 73 -16.17 10.88 5.20
CA LYS A 73 -17.32 10.28 4.52
C LYS A 73 -16.84 9.52 3.28
N GLY A 74 -16.89 8.21 3.32
CA GLY A 74 -16.51 7.32 2.23
C GLY A 74 -16.30 5.88 2.73
N ASP A 75 -16.58 4.92 1.88
CA ASP A 75 -16.47 3.49 2.24
C ASP A 75 -15.05 2.95 2.01
N GLU A 76 -14.33 3.50 1.04
CA GLU A 76 -12.99 3.08 0.69
C GLU A 76 -11.93 3.86 1.45
N ILE A 77 -10.92 3.14 1.95
CA ILE A 77 -9.74 3.73 2.55
C ILE A 77 -8.59 3.64 1.54
N PRO A 78 -8.15 4.78 0.99
CA PRO A 78 -7.03 4.78 0.06
C PRO A 78 -5.76 4.18 0.68
N THR A 79 -4.97 3.48 -0.12
CA THR A 79 -3.69 2.88 0.29
C THR A 79 -2.78 3.86 1.04
N HIS A 80 -2.72 5.09 0.58
CA HIS A 80 -1.87 6.14 1.17
C HIS A 80 -2.29 6.55 2.60
N VAL A 81 -3.54 6.32 3.00
CA VAL A 81 -3.97 6.50 4.40
C VAL A 81 -3.27 5.47 5.29
N SER A 82 -3.28 4.20 4.88
CA SER A 82 -2.55 3.14 5.59
C SER A 82 -1.05 3.42 5.66
N MET A 83 -0.45 3.91 4.57
CA MET A 83 0.98 4.28 4.54
C MET A 83 1.29 5.40 5.53
N GLY A 84 0.55 6.49 5.51
CA GLY A 84 0.76 7.64 6.41
C GLY A 84 0.59 7.23 7.87
N PHE A 85 -0.44 6.45 8.17
CA PHE A 85 -0.65 5.91 9.51
C PHE A 85 0.51 5.01 9.94
N ASN A 86 0.92 4.05 9.09
CA ASN A 86 1.99 3.11 9.41
C ASN A 86 3.33 3.82 9.68
N GLN A 87 3.69 4.78 8.83
CA GLN A 87 4.91 5.57 9.01
C GLN A 87 4.88 6.35 10.34
N THR A 88 3.77 7.01 10.64
CA THR A 88 3.61 7.75 11.89
C THR A 88 3.63 6.83 13.10
N TRP A 89 2.97 5.67 13.00
CA TRP A 89 2.97 4.65 14.05
C TRP A 89 4.39 4.17 14.37
N ILE A 90 5.15 3.76 13.35
CA ILE A 90 6.54 3.31 13.51
C ILE A 90 7.41 4.44 14.09
N PHE A 91 7.24 5.65 13.59
CA PHE A 91 7.98 6.80 14.11
C PHE A 91 7.73 7.01 15.60
N LEU A 92 6.47 7.00 16.04
CA LEU A 92 6.09 7.28 17.43
C LEU A 92 6.37 6.11 18.39
N THR A 93 6.30 4.86 17.91
CA THR A 93 6.42 3.67 18.77
C THR A 93 7.80 3.02 18.77
N ASP A 94 8.61 3.27 17.75
CA ASP A 94 9.95 2.69 17.60
C ASP A 94 11.05 3.75 17.48
N VAL A 95 11.00 4.61 16.46
CA VAL A 95 12.10 5.50 16.15
C VAL A 95 12.30 6.58 17.21
N LEU A 96 11.25 7.31 17.55
CA LEU A 96 11.32 8.43 18.51
C LEU A 96 11.71 7.96 19.91
N PRO A 97 11.11 6.91 20.49
CA PRO A 97 11.56 6.40 21.79
C PRO A 97 13.02 5.94 21.80
N ARG A 98 13.48 5.30 20.71
CA ARG A 98 14.89 4.88 20.56
C ARG A 98 15.82 6.10 20.44
N ALA A 99 15.44 7.13 19.68
CA ALA A 99 16.22 8.35 19.55
C ALA A 99 16.45 9.00 20.92
N ILE A 100 15.41 9.16 21.70
CA ILE A 100 15.48 9.74 23.04
C ILE A 100 16.33 8.87 23.97
N LYS A 101 16.04 7.56 24.02
CA LYS A 101 16.66 6.65 25.00
C LYS A 101 18.11 6.32 24.66
N LYS A 102 18.45 6.08 23.38
CA LYS A 102 19.77 5.62 22.94
C LYS A 102 20.68 6.75 22.49
N TYR A 103 20.11 7.78 21.87
CA TYR A 103 20.87 8.88 21.26
C TYR A 103 20.71 10.21 21.98
N GLY A 104 19.95 10.24 23.07
CA GLY A 104 19.88 11.38 24.00
C GLY A 104 19.00 12.53 23.55
N GLY A 105 18.25 12.38 22.43
CA GLY A 105 17.41 13.48 21.95
C GLY A 105 16.55 13.10 20.75
N TYR A 106 15.94 14.12 20.17
CA TYR A 106 15.09 14.01 18.98
C TYR A 106 15.50 15.00 17.89
N ASP A 107 16.73 15.46 17.93
CA ASP A 107 17.31 16.23 16.84
C ASP A 107 17.43 15.36 15.55
N PRO A 108 17.61 15.97 14.37
CA PRO A 108 17.63 15.23 13.11
C PRO A 108 18.66 14.09 13.06
N GLU A 109 19.82 14.28 13.70
CA GLU A 109 20.88 13.26 13.69
C GLU A 109 20.55 12.08 14.61
N ALA A 110 19.99 12.34 15.80
CA ALA A 110 19.51 11.31 16.71
C ALA A 110 18.38 10.49 16.08
N LEU A 111 17.42 11.16 15.44
CA LEU A 111 16.33 10.50 14.71
C LEU A 111 16.83 9.66 13.54
N ARG A 112 17.78 10.19 12.74
CA ARG A 112 18.38 9.45 11.63
C ARG A 112 19.09 8.18 12.10
N LYS A 113 19.88 8.25 13.16
CA LYS A 113 20.54 7.09 13.75
C LYS A 113 19.54 6.07 14.27
N ALA A 114 18.50 6.53 14.98
CA ALA A 114 17.47 5.69 15.50
C ALA A 114 16.67 4.98 14.38
N ALA A 115 16.38 5.67 13.27
CA ALA A 115 15.74 5.09 12.11
C ALA A 115 16.60 3.99 11.47
N LEU A 116 17.90 4.22 11.32
CA LEU A 116 18.84 3.23 10.78
C LEU A 116 18.99 1.97 11.66
N ASP A 117 18.68 2.08 12.94
CA ASP A 117 18.64 0.94 13.87
C ASP A 117 17.30 0.18 13.85
N THR A 118 16.32 0.65 13.10
CA THR A 118 15.04 -0.03 13.02
C THR A 118 15.19 -1.39 12.34
N ASP A 119 14.71 -2.45 13.01
CA ASP A 119 14.71 -3.83 12.50
C ASP A 119 13.39 -4.52 12.87
N ILE A 120 12.33 -4.16 12.14
CA ILE A 120 10.99 -4.74 12.28
C ILE A 120 10.84 -5.84 11.23
N PRO A 121 10.60 -7.11 11.62
CA PRO A 121 10.46 -8.21 10.68
C PRO A 121 9.18 -8.11 9.85
N ASP A 122 9.10 -8.92 8.78
CA ASP A 122 7.88 -9.08 8.00
C ASP A 122 6.73 -9.53 8.90
N GLY A 123 5.53 -9.06 8.60
CA GLY A 123 4.37 -9.18 9.49
C GLY A 123 4.37 -8.21 10.67
N GLY A 124 5.44 -7.47 10.91
CA GLY A 124 5.62 -6.56 12.04
C GLY A 124 5.05 -5.14 11.84
N THR A 125 4.40 -4.88 10.72
CA THR A 125 3.69 -3.62 10.46
C THR A 125 2.27 -3.89 9.95
N ILE A 126 1.41 -2.90 10.02
CA ILE A 126 0.04 -3.03 9.50
C ILE A 126 -0.03 -3.18 7.97
N GLN A 127 1.08 -2.93 7.27
CA GLN A 127 1.18 -3.14 5.82
C GLN A 127 1.83 -4.49 5.46
N GLY A 128 2.11 -5.34 6.45
CA GLY A 128 2.58 -6.70 6.26
C GLY A 128 4.07 -6.85 5.98
N TYR A 129 4.74 -5.87 5.39
CA TYR A 129 6.18 -5.89 5.25
C TYR A 129 6.88 -5.30 6.48
N GLY A 130 8.12 -5.70 6.70
CA GLY A 130 8.96 -5.19 7.78
C GLY A 130 9.60 -3.84 7.48
N VAL A 131 10.41 -3.34 8.42
CA VAL A 131 11.19 -2.12 8.24
C VAL A 131 12.63 -2.35 8.65
N LYS A 132 13.53 -2.17 7.69
CA LYS A 132 14.96 -2.11 7.90
C LYS A 132 15.59 -1.27 6.79
N PHE A 133 16.35 -0.26 7.16
CA PHE A 133 16.90 0.65 6.16
C PHE A 133 18.28 0.22 5.70
N PHE A 134 18.55 0.35 4.41
CA PHE A 134 19.90 0.21 3.90
C PHE A 134 20.86 1.20 4.58
N PRO A 135 22.05 0.75 5.00
CA PRO A 135 23.00 1.57 5.75
C PRO A 135 23.56 2.73 4.91
N ALA A 136 24.16 3.68 5.60
CA ALA A 136 24.92 4.75 4.95
C ALA A 136 26.03 4.15 4.06
N GLY A 137 26.21 4.72 2.86
CA GLY A 137 27.18 4.23 1.87
C GLY A 137 26.63 3.15 0.91
N HIS A 138 25.50 2.54 1.19
CA HIS A 138 24.83 1.68 0.22
C HIS A 138 24.18 2.53 -0.90
N GLN A 139 24.15 2.04 -2.15
CA GLN A 139 23.53 2.77 -3.27
C GLN A 139 22.06 3.12 -3.03
N MET A 140 21.36 2.31 -2.22
CA MET A 140 19.98 2.51 -1.80
C MET A 140 19.86 3.01 -0.36
N SER A 141 20.90 3.71 0.14
CA SER A 141 20.93 4.22 1.52
C SER A 141 19.64 4.94 1.91
N GLY A 142 19.07 4.57 3.05
CA GLY A 142 17.82 5.15 3.57
C GLY A 142 16.52 4.58 2.96
N GLN A 143 16.61 3.71 1.96
CA GLN A 143 15.46 2.95 1.49
C GLN A 143 15.18 1.78 2.43
N ASN A 144 13.90 1.42 2.57
CA ASN A 144 13.51 0.23 3.33
C ASN A 144 13.77 -1.04 2.51
N GLU A 145 14.73 -1.87 2.92
CA GLU A 145 15.08 -3.12 2.22
C GLU A 145 13.97 -4.19 2.26
N ARG A 146 13.01 -4.07 3.21
CA ARG A 146 11.89 -4.99 3.38
C ARG A 146 10.59 -4.49 2.73
N SER A 147 10.59 -3.29 2.16
CA SER A 147 9.39 -2.80 1.49
C SER A 147 9.09 -3.62 0.23
N SER A 148 7.86 -4.04 0.10
CA SER A 148 7.39 -4.79 -1.07
C SER A 148 6.08 -4.18 -1.55
N PRO A 149 6.02 -3.71 -2.80
CA PRO A 149 4.75 -3.33 -3.40
C PRO A 149 3.92 -4.58 -3.65
N VAL A 150 2.63 -4.38 -3.80
CA VAL A 150 1.70 -5.41 -4.27
C VAL A 150 1.10 -4.98 -5.59
N VAL A 151 0.54 -5.94 -6.33
CA VAL A 151 -0.26 -5.65 -7.51
C VAL A 151 -1.72 -5.84 -7.13
N HIS A 152 -2.45 -4.76 -7.20
CA HIS A 152 -3.91 -4.76 -7.10
C HIS A 152 -4.55 -4.88 -8.48
N GLN A 153 -5.73 -5.45 -8.56
CA GLN A 153 -6.60 -5.38 -9.73
C GLN A 153 -8.01 -4.99 -9.30
N TYR A 154 -8.60 -4.09 -10.06
CA TYR A 154 -9.97 -3.64 -9.84
C TYR A 154 -10.94 -4.49 -10.63
N VAL A 155 -11.95 -5.06 -9.96
CA VAL A 155 -12.96 -5.91 -10.61
C VAL A 155 -14.33 -5.59 -10.03
N GLY A 156 -15.24 -5.13 -10.86
CA GLY A 156 -16.52 -4.61 -10.40
C GLY A 156 -16.28 -3.31 -9.60
N ASN A 157 -16.76 -3.28 -8.37
CA ASN A 157 -16.56 -2.14 -7.46
C ASN A 157 -15.61 -2.51 -6.31
N ASP A 158 -14.74 -3.51 -6.50
CA ASP A 158 -13.86 -4.03 -5.48
C ASP A 158 -12.39 -4.00 -5.91
N THR A 159 -11.51 -3.95 -4.92
CA THR A 159 -10.06 -4.01 -5.08
C THR A 159 -9.54 -5.35 -4.55
N PHE A 160 -8.76 -6.05 -5.36
CA PHE A 160 -8.16 -7.33 -5.01
C PHE A 160 -6.65 -7.28 -5.10
N VAL A 161 -5.96 -7.90 -4.16
CA VAL A 161 -4.52 -8.20 -4.27
C VAL A 161 -4.38 -9.42 -5.17
N VAL A 162 -3.66 -9.28 -6.28
CA VAL A 162 -3.42 -10.36 -7.25
C VAL A 162 -1.97 -10.86 -7.25
N TRP A 163 -1.06 -10.10 -6.63
CA TRP A 163 0.34 -10.47 -6.44
C TRP A 163 0.93 -9.72 -5.23
N PRO A 164 1.84 -10.31 -4.46
CA PRO A 164 2.43 -11.67 -4.58
C PRO A 164 1.49 -12.79 -4.15
N SER A 165 1.81 -14.02 -4.57
CA SER A 165 0.97 -15.20 -4.31
C SER A 165 0.72 -15.47 -2.84
N ALA A 166 1.66 -15.10 -1.95
CA ALA A 166 1.56 -15.33 -0.51
C ALA A 166 0.39 -14.58 0.15
N ILE A 167 -0.03 -13.45 -0.43
CA ILE A 167 -1.09 -12.59 0.13
C ILE A 167 -2.19 -12.27 -0.89
N LYS A 168 -2.19 -12.94 -2.05
CA LYS A 168 -3.22 -12.71 -3.06
C LYS A 168 -4.61 -13.08 -2.52
N SER A 169 -5.60 -12.25 -2.80
CA SER A 169 -7.00 -12.49 -2.48
C SER A 169 -7.80 -13.00 -3.69
N ARG A 170 -7.23 -12.92 -4.90
CA ARG A 170 -7.86 -13.35 -6.16
C ARG A 170 -6.79 -13.63 -7.22
N ASP A 171 -7.13 -14.48 -8.19
CA ASP A 171 -6.34 -14.63 -9.41
C ASP A 171 -6.51 -13.43 -10.34
N ALA A 172 -5.43 -13.01 -10.97
CA ALA A 172 -5.44 -11.92 -11.93
C ALA A 172 -6.26 -12.30 -13.18
N VAL A 173 -7.02 -11.35 -13.69
CA VAL A 173 -7.73 -11.48 -14.96
C VAL A 173 -6.85 -10.88 -16.07
N LEU A 174 -6.18 -11.74 -16.82
CA LEU A 174 -5.25 -11.37 -17.89
C LEU A 174 -5.35 -12.40 -19.04
N PRO A 175 -5.51 -12.01 -20.29
CA PRO A 175 -5.72 -10.65 -20.79
C PRO A 175 -7.07 -10.05 -20.40
N LEU A 176 -7.32 -8.80 -20.78
CA LEU A 176 -8.64 -8.19 -20.62
C LEU A 176 -9.73 -9.09 -21.23
N PRO A 177 -10.88 -9.24 -20.55
CA PRO A 177 -11.97 -10.06 -21.04
C PRO A 177 -12.48 -9.58 -22.41
N LYS A 178 -12.92 -10.53 -23.24
CA LYS A 178 -13.58 -10.20 -24.49
C LYS A 178 -14.81 -9.32 -24.23
N GLY A 179 -14.93 -8.26 -25.04
CA GLY A 179 -16.01 -7.28 -24.90
C GLY A 179 -15.67 -6.10 -23.99
N HIS A 180 -14.52 -6.11 -23.30
CA HIS A 180 -14.03 -4.90 -22.65
C HIS A 180 -13.64 -3.84 -23.68
N SER A 181 -13.88 -2.55 -23.38
CA SER A 181 -13.67 -1.43 -24.30
C SER A 181 -12.28 -1.41 -24.94
N TYR A 182 -11.27 -1.92 -24.24
CA TYR A 182 -9.87 -1.92 -24.68
C TYR A 182 -9.36 -3.32 -25.05
N SER A 183 -10.18 -4.37 -24.99
CA SER A 183 -9.74 -5.70 -25.44
C SER A 183 -9.66 -5.79 -26.96
N ASN A 184 -8.77 -6.66 -27.43
CA ASN A 184 -8.71 -7.06 -28.84
C ASN A 184 -9.90 -7.91 -29.21
#